data_dde247ede945a5390b70f78d455ea203
#
_entry.id   dde247ede945a5390b70f78d455ea203
#
_cell.length_a   1.000
_cell.length_b   1.000
_cell.length_c   1.000
_cell.angle_alpha   90.00
_cell.angle_beta   90.00
_cell.angle_gamma   90.00
#
_symmetry.space_group_name_H-M   'P 1'
#
loop_
_entity.id
_entity.type
_entity.pdbx_description
1 polymer ?
#
loop_
_entity_poly.entity_id
_entity_poly.type
_entity_poly.pdbx_seq_one_letter_code
_entity_poly.pdbx_strand_id
1 'polypeptide(L)'
;MTTYREVSAAEYRIQADEKLEAAVRRIAHEQVEQAIAQLRGIDTHNAQGSIHQCRKHIKKLRGLLRMVRPSMGRAYRPANNTFRDAARLLSPYRDAHALLATFDDAIAADPEGVPAGGLGVAWRELVRRADDSTRSVTGGSAEVQRALELLEHGAEGIDGWKLKGSGWNA
;
A
#
# COMPACT_ATOMS: atom_id res chain seq x y z
N MET A 1 -1.37 -6.42 -26.62
CA MET A 1 -2.55 -6.11 -25.79
C MET A 1 -2.58 -7.09 -24.63
N THR A 2 -1.94 -6.73 -23.53
CA THR A 2 -1.92 -7.58 -22.32
C THR A 2 -3.10 -7.15 -21.47
N THR A 3 -4.12 -7.97 -21.46
CA THR A 3 -5.35 -7.79 -20.67
C THR A 3 -4.97 -7.75 -19.20
N TYR A 4 -5.13 -6.61 -18.55
CA TYR A 4 -5.14 -6.50 -17.09
C TYR A 4 -6.26 -7.40 -16.57
N ARG A 5 -5.89 -8.52 -15.97
CA ARG A 5 -6.83 -9.39 -15.28
C ARG A 5 -7.34 -8.57 -14.09
N GLU A 6 -8.59 -8.14 -14.13
CA GLU A 6 -9.27 -7.59 -12.95
C GLU A 6 -9.16 -8.62 -11.83
N VAL A 7 -8.30 -8.32 -10.87
CA VAL A 7 -8.14 -9.15 -9.66
C VAL A 7 -9.40 -8.96 -8.84
N SER A 8 -10.29 -9.92 -8.95
CA SER A 8 -11.60 -9.94 -8.31
C SER A 8 -11.48 -9.72 -6.80
N ALA A 9 -12.45 -8.97 -6.22
CA ALA A 9 -12.59 -8.79 -4.77
C ALA A 9 -12.73 -10.11 -3.98
N ALA A 10 -12.93 -11.23 -4.68
CA ALA A 10 -12.99 -12.59 -4.13
C ALA A 10 -11.63 -13.12 -3.61
N GLU A 11 -10.51 -12.55 -4.04
CA GLU A 11 -9.18 -13.05 -3.74
C GLU A 11 -8.69 -12.71 -2.31
N TYR A 12 -9.16 -11.62 -1.71
CA TYR A 12 -8.89 -11.31 -0.30
C TYR A 12 -9.90 -12.02 0.62
N ARG A 13 -10.03 -13.35 0.49
CA ARG A 13 -11.03 -14.18 1.16
C ARG A 13 -10.46 -15.55 1.49
N ILE A 14 -10.73 -16.04 2.69
CA ILE A 14 -10.45 -17.42 3.07
C ILE A 14 -11.56 -18.29 2.45
N GLN A 15 -11.19 -19.38 1.77
CA GLN A 15 -12.12 -20.31 1.18
C GLN A 15 -12.55 -21.35 2.24
N ALA A 16 -13.76 -21.88 2.14
CA ALA A 16 -14.35 -22.72 3.19
C ALA A 16 -13.61 -24.04 3.42
N ASP A 17 -12.95 -24.55 2.39
CA ASP A 17 -12.19 -25.82 2.38
C ASP A 17 -10.67 -25.63 2.48
N GLU A 18 -10.22 -24.37 2.61
CA GLU A 18 -8.81 -24.02 2.63
C GLU A 18 -8.26 -24.04 4.06
N LYS A 19 -7.12 -24.70 4.27
CA LYS A 19 -6.41 -24.60 5.56
C LYS A 19 -5.99 -23.16 5.82
N LEU A 20 -6.20 -22.67 7.03
CA LEU A 20 -5.92 -21.27 7.41
C LEU A 20 -4.49 -20.84 7.03
N GLU A 21 -3.49 -21.69 7.28
CA GLU A 21 -2.09 -21.40 6.94
C GLU A 21 -1.90 -21.22 5.42
N ALA A 22 -2.52 -22.10 4.62
CA ALA A 22 -2.47 -22.00 3.16
C ALA A 22 -3.17 -20.75 2.65
N ALA A 23 -4.36 -20.44 3.17
CA ALA A 23 -5.12 -19.22 2.85
C ALA A 23 -4.32 -17.96 3.16
N VAL A 24 -3.70 -17.90 4.34
CA VAL A 24 -2.90 -16.75 4.77
C VAL A 24 -1.69 -16.54 3.85
N ARG A 25 -0.97 -17.61 3.49
CA ARG A 25 0.15 -17.53 2.56
C ARG A 25 -0.31 -17.09 1.17
N ARG A 26 -1.35 -17.69 0.61
CA ARG A 26 -1.91 -17.34 -0.70
C ARG A 26 -2.32 -15.87 -0.74
N ILE A 27 -3.14 -15.42 0.21
CA ILE A 27 -3.57 -14.02 0.28
C ILE A 27 -2.37 -13.08 0.43
N ALA A 28 -1.35 -13.46 1.23
CA ALA A 28 -0.15 -12.65 1.40
C ALA A 28 0.65 -12.53 0.10
N HIS A 29 0.86 -13.63 -0.63
CA HIS A 29 1.50 -13.62 -1.96
C HIS A 29 0.73 -12.73 -2.94
N GLU A 30 -0.57 -12.92 -3.07
CA GLU A 30 -1.41 -12.09 -3.95
C GLU A 30 -1.25 -10.59 -3.63
N GLN A 31 -1.29 -10.21 -2.35
CA GLN A 31 -1.18 -8.79 -1.99
C GLN A 31 0.24 -8.22 -2.22
N VAL A 32 1.29 -8.97 -1.95
CA VAL A 32 2.66 -8.50 -2.17
C VAL A 32 2.99 -8.42 -3.67
N GLU A 33 2.56 -9.39 -4.47
CA GLU A 33 2.73 -9.39 -5.92
C GLU A 33 2.02 -8.21 -6.57
N GLN A 34 0.78 -7.91 -6.14
CA GLN A 34 0.05 -6.73 -6.60
C GLN A 34 0.79 -5.43 -6.21
N ALA A 35 1.33 -5.35 -4.99
CA ALA A 35 2.11 -4.18 -4.57
C ALA A 35 3.38 -4.00 -5.42
N ILE A 36 4.10 -5.09 -5.71
CA ILE A 36 5.29 -5.11 -6.58
C ILE A 36 4.92 -4.68 -8.00
N ALA A 37 3.83 -5.23 -8.56
CA ALA A 37 3.37 -4.89 -9.91
C ALA A 37 3.06 -3.40 -10.06
N GLN A 38 2.46 -2.77 -9.04
CA GLN A 38 2.20 -1.33 -9.04
C GLN A 38 3.49 -0.50 -9.09
N LEU A 39 4.53 -0.88 -8.35
CA LEU A 39 5.80 -0.15 -8.36
C LEU A 39 6.60 -0.38 -9.64
N ARG A 40 6.59 -1.60 -10.18
CA ARG A 40 7.25 -1.91 -11.48
C ARG A 40 6.62 -1.19 -12.66
N GLY A 41 5.31 -0.96 -12.60
CA GLY A 41 4.56 -0.25 -13.65
C GLY A 41 4.48 1.27 -13.44
N ILE A 42 5.21 1.84 -12.48
CA ILE A 42 5.03 3.25 -12.06
C ILE A 42 5.31 4.25 -13.18
N ASP A 43 6.27 3.99 -14.06
CA ASP A 43 6.65 4.88 -15.17
C ASP A 43 5.68 4.79 -16.36
N THR A 44 4.85 3.75 -16.43
CA THR A 44 3.87 3.53 -17.49
C THR A 44 2.46 3.95 -17.14
N HIS A 45 2.23 4.27 -15.86
CA HIS A 45 0.93 4.61 -15.31
C HIS A 45 1.00 5.95 -14.54
N ASN A 46 -0.12 6.39 -14.03
CA ASN A 46 -0.14 7.49 -13.07
C ASN A 46 0.64 7.09 -11.81
N ALA A 47 1.81 7.68 -11.60
CA ALA A 47 2.69 7.37 -10.46
C ALA A 47 1.99 7.51 -9.10
N GLN A 48 1.15 8.54 -8.94
CA GLN A 48 0.35 8.74 -7.73
C GLN A 48 -0.63 7.58 -7.51
N GLY A 49 -1.33 7.17 -8.57
CA GLY A 49 -2.25 6.03 -8.53
C GLY A 49 -1.54 4.73 -8.18
N SER A 50 -0.39 4.47 -8.80
CA SER A 50 0.45 3.30 -8.54
C SER A 50 0.91 3.25 -7.08
N ILE A 51 1.42 4.35 -6.53
CA ILE A 51 1.80 4.43 -5.11
C ILE A 51 0.60 4.21 -4.19
N HIS A 52 -0.54 4.82 -4.50
CA HIS A 52 -1.75 4.63 -3.71
C HIS A 52 -2.18 3.15 -3.67
N GLN A 53 -2.24 2.49 -4.83
CA GLN A 53 -2.60 1.07 -4.91
C GLN A 53 -1.57 0.18 -4.22
N CYS A 54 -0.27 0.40 -4.44
CA CYS A 54 0.79 -0.31 -3.73
C CYS A 54 0.59 -0.23 -2.21
N ARG A 55 0.42 0.97 -1.66
CA ARG A 55 0.19 1.17 -0.23
C ARG A 55 -1.10 0.52 0.27
N LYS A 56 -2.15 0.47 -0.56
CA LYS A 56 -3.42 -0.22 -0.24
C LYS A 56 -3.19 -1.73 -0.09
N HIS A 57 -2.41 -2.34 -0.99
CA HIS A 57 -2.05 -3.75 -0.90
C HIS A 57 -1.18 -4.04 0.34
N ILE A 58 -0.18 -3.21 0.62
CA ILE A 58 0.63 -3.31 1.84
C ILE A 58 -0.24 -3.18 3.11
N LYS A 59 -1.22 -2.27 3.10
CA LYS A 59 -2.15 -2.11 4.23
C LYS A 59 -3.00 -3.36 4.47
N LYS A 60 -3.52 -3.99 3.40
CA LYS A 60 -4.25 -5.25 3.47
C LYS A 60 -3.36 -6.36 4.03
N LEU A 61 -2.16 -6.53 3.48
CA LEU A 61 -1.18 -7.52 3.93
C LEU A 61 -0.85 -7.35 5.41
N ARG A 62 -0.58 -6.14 5.87
CA ARG A 62 -0.34 -5.87 7.30
C ARG A 62 -1.58 -6.05 8.17
N GLY A 63 -2.77 -5.86 7.61
CA GLY A 63 -4.04 -6.22 8.25
C GLY A 63 -4.14 -7.73 8.50
N LEU A 64 -3.87 -8.52 7.46
CA LEU A 64 -3.82 -9.98 7.53
C LEU A 64 -2.81 -10.45 8.61
N LEU A 65 -1.58 -9.95 8.57
CA LEU A 65 -0.56 -10.26 9.56
C LEU A 65 -1.01 -9.96 11.00
N ARG A 66 -1.71 -8.84 11.23
CA ARG A 66 -2.23 -8.50 12.56
C ARG A 66 -3.30 -9.48 13.04
N MET A 67 -4.17 -9.96 12.14
CA MET A 67 -5.20 -10.95 12.46
C MET A 67 -4.58 -12.27 12.92
N VAL A 68 -3.53 -12.74 12.24
CA VAL A 68 -2.87 -13.99 12.56
C VAL A 68 -1.67 -13.86 13.51
N ARG A 69 -1.43 -12.67 14.06
CA ARG A 69 -0.30 -12.37 14.96
C ARG A 69 -0.15 -13.37 16.10
N PRO A 70 -1.22 -13.78 16.82
CA PRO A 70 -1.09 -14.74 17.93
C PRO A 70 -0.51 -16.08 17.47
N SER A 71 -0.90 -16.53 16.27
CA SER A 71 -0.47 -17.82 15.69
C SER A 71 0.92 -17.76 15.04
N MET A 72 1.38 -16.58 14.57
CA MET A 72 2.69 -16.41 13.94
C MET A 72 3.87 -16.38 14.94
N GLY A 73 3.62 -16.04 16.20
CA GLY A 73 4.66 -15.93 17.20
C GLY A 73 5.81 -14.99 16.81
N ARG A 74 7.05 -15.52 16.81
CA ARG A 74 8.26 -14.72 16.52
C ARG A 74 8.35 -14.22 15.07
N ALA A 75 7.72 -14.89 14.12
CA ALA A 75 7.75 -14.54 12.70
C ALA A 75 6.98 -13.24 12.39
N TYR A 76 6.00 -12.87 13.23
CA TYR A 76 5.18 -11.69 13.01
C TYR A 76 5.97 -10.38 12.91
N ARG A 77 6.86 -10.13 13.89
CA ARG A 77 7.57 -8.83 13.97
C ARG A 77 8.45 -8.56 12.75
N PRO A 78 9.34 -9.48 12.33
CA PRO A 78 10.14 -9.26 11.11
C PRO A 78 9.26 -9.01 9.89
N ALA A 79 8.29 -9.88 9.61
CA ALA A 79 7.39 -9.75 8.46
C ALA A 79 6.64 -8.41 8.45
N ASN A 80 5.99 -8.03 9.57
CA ASN A 80 5.26 -6.77 9.64
C ASN A 80 6.18 -5.54 9.53
N ASN A 81 7.41 -5.60 10.04
CA ASN A 81 8.37 -4.52 9.93
C ASN A 81 8.82 -4.31 8.48
N THR A 82 9.16 -5.35 7.75
CA THR A 82 9.52 -5.29 6.33
C THR A 82 8.46 -4.54 5.52
N PHE A 83 7.20 -4.96 5.62
CA PHE A 83 6.10 -4.30 4.89
C PHE A 83 5.76 -2.90 5.42
N ARG A 84 5.94 -2.65 6.73
CA ARG A 84 5.81 -1.29 7.28
C ARG A 84 6.86 -0.35 6.69
N ASP A 85 8.10 -0.81 6.60
CA ASP A 85 9.21 0.02 6.17
C ASP A 85 9.14 0.29 4.67
N ALA A 86 8.73 -0.68 3.85
CA ALA A 86 8.37 -0.46 2.45
C ALA A 86 7.28 0.63 2.30
N ALA A 87 6.20 0.54 3.09
CA ALA A 87 5.14 1.55 3.05
C ALA A 87 5.62 2.95 3.50
N ARG A 88 6.57 3.03 4.44
CA ARG A 88 7.13 4.32 4.91
C ARG A 88 7.93 5.04 3.85
N LEU A 89 8.70 4.33 3.05
CA LEU A 89 9.45 4.90 1.93
C LEU A 89 8.54 5.60 0.91
N LEU A 90 7.33 5.10 0.74
CA LEU A 90 6.33 5.65 -0.18
C LEU A 90 5.42 6.72 0.45
N SER A 91 5.56 7.01 1.77
CA SER A 91 4.67 7.95 2.46
C SER A 91 4.79 9.39 1.95
N PRO A 92 5.99 9.96 1.73
CA PRO A 92 6.12 11.35 1.30
C PRO A 92 5.36 11.66 0.02
N TYR A 93 5.37 10.72 -0.93
CA TYR A 93 4.70 10.88 -2.22
C TYR A 93 3.17 10.89 -2.12
N ARG A 94 2.61 10.15 -1.17
CA ARG A 94 1.16 10.17 -0.92
C ARG A 94 0.72 11.38 -0.11
N ASP A 95 1.52 11.78 0.87
CA ASP A 95 1.08 12.76 1.87
C ASP A 95 0.92 14.15 1.25
N ALA A 96 1.74 14.52 0.26
CA ALA A 96 1.59 15.76 -0.50
C ALA A 96 0.22 15.83 -1.23
N HIS A 97 -0.16 14.76 -1.92
CA HIS A 97 -1.45 14.68 -2.62
C HIS A 97 -2.64 14.57 -1.68
N ALA A 98 -2.50 13.82 -0.59
CA ALA A 98 -3.58 13.68 0.39
C ALA A 98 -3.87 15.01 1.08
N LEU A 99 -2.84 15.81 1.35
CA LEU A 99 -3.00 17.13 1.95
C LEU A 99 -3.71 18.10 0.99
N LEU A 100 -3.33 18.09 -0.31
CA LEU A 100 -4.01 18.90 -1.33
C LEU A 100 -5.49 18.50 -1.44
N ALA A 101 -5.81 17.20 -1.55
CA ALA A 101 -7.18 16.74 -1.63
C ALA A 101 -8.01 17.12 -0.39
N THR A 102 -7.42 16.98 0.82
CA THR A 102 -8.10 17.37 2.07
C THR A 102 -8.37 18.89 2.09
N PHE A 103 -7.45 19.69 1.56
CA PHE A 103 -7.62 21.13 1.46
C PHE A 103 -8.72 21.50 0.47
N ASP A 104 -8.77 20.86 -0.70
CA ASP A 104 -9.83 21.05 -1.70
C ASP A 104 -11.21 20.66 -1.13
N ASP A 105 -11.30 19.51 -0.42
CA ASP A 105 -12.51 19.07 0.25
C ASP A 105 -12.99 20.07 1.33
N ALA A 106 -12.06 20.62 2.09
CA ALA A 106 -12.37 21.62 3.14
C ALA A 106 -12.90 22.92 2.54
N ILE A 107 -12.32 23.40 1.43
CA ILE A 107 -12.83 24.59 0.70
C ILE A 107 -14.21 24.30 0.12
N ALA A 108 -14.41 23.12 -0.45
CA ALA A 108 -15.71 22.75 -1.03
C ALA A 108 -16.82 22.64 0.02
N ALA A 109 -16.47 22.24 1.26
CA ALA A 109 -17.42 22.12 2.37
C ALA A 109 -17.86 23.47 2.95
N ASP A 110 -17.01 24.48 2.91
CA ASP A 110 -17.31 25.85 3.41
C ASP A 110 -16.69 26.92 2.52
N PRO A 111 -17.29 27.18 1.33
CA PRO A 111 -16.75 28.16 0.38
C PRO A 111 -16.81 29.61 0.91
N GLU A 112 -17.75 29.93 1.80
CA GLU A 112 -17.94 31.27 2.35
C GLU A 112 -17.04 31.54 3.58
N GLY A 113 -16.65 30.50 4.31
CA GLY A 113 -15.73 30.58 5.44
C GLY A 113 -14.27 30.80 5.03
N VAL A 114 -13.98 30.73 3.73
CA VAL A 114 -12.64 30.90 3.17
C VAL A 114 -12.35 32.40 2.99
N PRO A 115 -11.41 33.03 3.74
CA PRO A 115 -11.07 34.42 3.53
C PRO A 115 -10.57 34.67 2.10
N ALA A 116 -11.21 35.59 1.39
CA ALA A 116 -10.80 35.98 0.05
C ALA A 116 -9.33 36.47 0.06
N GLY A 117 -8.44 35.67 -0.52
CA GLY A 117 -7.01 35.97 -0.66
C GLY A 117 -6.04 35.26 0.27
N GLY A 118 -6.46 34.75 1.44
CA GLY A 118 -5.55 34.08 2.41
C GLY A 118 -5.16 32.67 2.03
N LEU A 119 -6.08 31.89 1.47
CA LEU A 119 -5.85 30.47 1.15
C LEU A 119 -5.23 30.21 -0.21
N GLY A 120 -5.28 31.20 -1.14
CA GLY A 120 -4.71 31.04 -2.48
C GLY A 120 -3.20 30.83 -2.49
N VAL A 121 -2.46 31.37 -1.53
CA VAL A 121 -1.02 31.13 -1.38
C VAL A 121 -0.78 29.72 -0.86
N ALA A 122 -1.51 29.30 0.15
CA ALA A 122 -1.42 27.96 0.72
C ALA A 122 -1.78 26.90 -0.33
N TRP A 123 -2.86 27.10 -1.07
CA TRP A 123 -3.28 26.20 -2.14
C TRP A 123 -2.21 26.06 -3.22
N ARG A 124 -1.67 27.16 -3.73
CA ARG A 124 -0.58 27.12 -4.74
C ARG A 124 0.65 26.36 -4.23
N GLU A 125 1.00 26.55 -2.96
CA GLU A 125 2.12 25.81 -2.36
C GLU A 125 1.83 24.32 -2.24
N LEU A 126 0.60 23.92 -1.90
CA LEU A 126 0.19 22.51 -1.86
C LEU A 126 0.20 21.88 -3.25
N VAL A 127 -0.32 22.58 -4.27
CA VAL A 127 -0.25 22.14 -5.66
C VAL A 127 1.20 21.95 -6.09
N ARG A 128 2.06 22.96 -5.85
CA ARG A 128 3.49 22.87 -6.18
C ARG A 128 4.16 21.65 -5.52
N ARG A 129 3.89 21.39 -4.24
CA ARG A 129 4.43 20.22 -3.53
C ARG A 129 3.92 18.89 -4.11
N ALA A 130 2.64 18.82 -4.46
CA ALA A 130 2.06 17.64 -5.09
C ALA A 130 2.69 17.37 -6.46
N ASP A 131 2.86 18.43 -7.28
CA ASP A 131 3.51 18.33 -8.59
C ASP A 131 4.99 17.95 -8.49
N ASP A 132 5.72 18.56 -7.56
CA ASP A 132 7.14 18.22 -7.32
C ASP A 132 7.28 16.77 -6.86
N SER A 133 6.39 16.31 -5.98
CA SER A 133 6.33 14.92 -5.53
C SER A 133 6.07 13.97 -6.70
N THR A 134 5.13 14.30 -7.59
CA THR A 134 4.83 13.49 -8.77
C THR A 134 6.01 13.42 -9.74
N ARG A 135 6.66 14.57 -10.00
CA ARG A 135 7.81 14.65 -10.91
C ARG A 135 9.05 13.94 -10.37
N SER A 136 9.21 13.90 -9.05
CA SER A 136 10.37 13.25 -8.41
C SER A 136 10.23 11.73 -8.31
N VAL A 137 9.01 11.19 -8.46
CA VAL A 137 8.78 9.76 -8.31
C VAL A 137 8.81 9.05 -9.67
N THR A 138 9.82 8.21 -9.85
CA THR A 138 9.99 7.34 -11.00
C THR A 138 10.36 5.94 -10.53
N GLY A 139 10.33 4.96 -11.43
CA GLY A 139 10.82 3.61 -11.13
C GLY A 139 12.29 3.58 -10.70
N GLY A 140 13.10 4.55 -11.15
CA GLY A 140 14.50 4.70 -10.76
C GLY A 140 14.75 5.44 -9.45
N SER A 141 13.72 6.00 -8.80
CA SER A 141 13.88 6.70 -7.51
C SER A 141 14.38 5.74 -6.43
N ALA A 142 15.35 6.17 -5.62
CA ALA A 142 15.98 5.33 -4.59
C ALA A 142 14.96 4.75 -3.60
N GLU A 143 13.97 5.55 -3.22
CA GLU A 143 12.90 5.13 -2.30
C GLU A 143 11.98 4.06 -2.93
N VAL A 144 11.67 4.20 -4.23
CA VAL A 144 10.86 3.23 -4.97
C VAL A 144 11.62 1.92 -5.11
N GLN A 145 12.90 1.98 -5.51
CA GLN A 145 13.76 0.80 -5.63
C GLN A 145 13.92 0.10 -4.27
N ARG A 146 14.17 0.86 -3.20
CA ARG A 146 14.30 0.29 -1.86
C ARG A 146 13.00 -0.30 -1.34
N ALA A 147 11.85 0.31 -1.65
CA ALA A 147 10.54 -0.25 -1.31
C ALA A 147 10.29 -1.56 -2.08
N LEU A 148 10.69 -1.63 -3.34
CA LEU A 148 10.60 -2.83 -4.18
C LEU A 148 11.44 -3.98 -3.59
N GLU A 149 12.71 -3.73 -3.27
CA GLU A 149 13.60 -4.71 -2.61
C GLU A 149 12.99 -5.26 -1.31
N LEU A 150 12.40 -4.39 -0.47
CA LEU A 150 11.76 -4.82 0.76
C LEU A 150 10.51 -5.68 0.50
N LEU A 151 9.73 -5.37 -0.53
CA LEU A 151 8.56 -6.16 -0.89
C LEU A 151 8.97 -7.53 -1.43
N GLU A 152 9.97 -7.59 -2.29
CA GLU A 152 10.52 -8.83 -2.85
C GLU A 152 11.12 -9.73 -1.74
N HIS A 153 11.94 -9.15 -0.87
CA HIS A 153 12.45 -9.86 0.30
C HIS A 153 11.32 -10.36 1.23
N GLY A 154 10.28 -9.53 1.42
CA GLY A 154 9.11 -9.92 2.19
C GLY A 154 8.34 -11.08 1.56
N ALA A 155 8.23 -11.10 0.22
CA ALA A 155 7.57 -12.17 -0.53
C ALA A 155 8.28 -13.51 -0.35
N GLU A 156 9.62 -13.54 -0.45
CA GLU A 156 10.45 -14.74 -0.24
C GLU A 156 10.21 -15.38 1.14
N GLY A 157 9.92 -14.56 2.15
CA GLY A 157 9.71 -15.04 3.52
C GLY A 157 8.34 -15.67 3.77
N ILE A 158 7.34 -15.47 2.89
CA ILE A 158 5.95 -15.88 3.14
C ILE A 158 5.81 -17.39 3.27
N ASP A 159 6.50 -18.18 2.46
CA ASP A 159 6.42 -19.63 2.48
C ASP A 159 6.93 -20.25 3.80
N GLY A 160 7.81 -19.53 4.49
CA GLY A 160 8.30 -19.91 5.80
C GLY A 160 7.34 -19.63 6.96
N TRP A 161 6.20 -18.96 6.74
CA TRP A 161 5.26 -18.66 7.82
C TRP A 161 4.54 -19.91 8.29
N LYS A 162 4.65 -20.19 9.59
CA LYS A 162 3.94 -21.28 10.26
C LYS A 162 2.97 -20.70 11.28
N LEU A 163 1.72 -21.13 11.22
CA LEU A 163 0.68 -20.73 12.14
C LEU A 163 0.49 -21.81 13.21
N LYS A 164 0.83 -21.49 14.47
CA LYS A 164 0.66 -22.40 15.61
C LYS A 164 -0.77 -22.29 16.16
N GLY A 165 -1.38 -23.41 16.49
CA GLY A 165 -2.68 -23.46 17.15
C GLY A 165 -3.86 -23.02 16.28
N SER A 166 -3.72 -23.07 14.98
CA SER A 166 -4.76 -22.66 14.02
C SER A 166 -5.79 -23.76 13.76
N GLY A 167 -6.29 -24.36 14.81
CA GLY A 167 -7.53 -25.11 14.67
C GLY A 167 -8.71 -24.14 14.65
N TRP A 168 -9.22 -23.77 13.50
CA TRP A 168 -10.63 -23.47 13.37
C TRP A 168 -11.37 -24.80 13.56
N ASN A 169 -11.51 -25.21 14.79
CA ASN A 169 -12.51 -26.20 15.15
C ASN A 169 -13.81 -25.42 15.26
N ALA A 170 -14.56 -25.42 14.15
CA ALA A 170 -15.97 -25.08 14.21
C ALA A 170 -16.73 -26.15 14.99
#